data_07339aac31fecd1f5cc7bb6cb72261d3
#
_entry.id   07339aac31fecd1f5cc7bb6cb72261d3
#
_cell.length_a   1.000
_cell.length_b   1.000
_cell.length_c   1.000
_cell.angle_alpha   90.00
_cell.angle_beta   90.00
_cell.angle_gamma   90.00
#
_symmetry.space_group_name_H-M   'P 1'
#
loop_
_entity.id
_entity.type
_entity.pdbx_description
1 polymer ?
#
loop_
_entity_poly.entity_id
_entity_poly.type
_entity_poly.pdbx_seq_one_letter_code
_entity_poly.pdbx_strand_id
1 'polypeptide(L)'
;MGVIVSLYKKNFLQRYDVPEAIPFSCCDDFPGLCCEQGAFRNSSDVQIRYFSYFYGGYDPGKVILLCPGLGPGHIGYFSEIDALCRGGFRILTLDYTGCGASGGERLPSCNAPTRDAVELLERLKPRGEIIPVGHSLGGYTALNLANLLPEVRRAVIISGFVGIADEMVGFVKLRVLANRIKRFERKLDPRYGGLDNRAYLAKTRDKLLWIHSTDDPVVSYQHNAKQVLRLGNPNVRVVTVEGKKHLPQYTAEALQKMNAWMGGYDRLVREKKLTTPEEKQAYFADKPAAGMTEQDPAVIGEILRFLRG
;
A
#
# COMPACT_ATOMS: atom_id res chain seq x y z
N MET A 1 13.85 26.65 -3.99
CA MET A 1 13.09 25.39 -4.23
C MET A 1 11.84 25.76 -5.00
N GLY A 2 11.51 25.10 -6.14
CA GLY A 2 10.35 25.54 -6.96
C GLY A 2 9.03 25.24 -6.27
N VAL A 3 8.01 26.06 -6.51
CA VAL A 3 6.65 25.95 -5.94
C VAL A 3 6.10 24.52 -5.98
N ILE A 4 6.29 23.80 -7.10
CA ILE A 4 5.80 22.43 -7.27
C ILE A 4 6.42 21.44 -6.27
N VAL A 5 7.70 21.57 -5.94
CA VAL A 5 8.37 20.72 -4.94
C VAL A 5 7.87 21.05 -3.53
N SER A 6 7.57 22.32 -3.25
CA SER A 6 6.99 22.70 -1.96
C SER A 6 5.58 22.15 -1.78
N LEU A 7 4.75 22.22 -2.81
CA LEU A 7 3.41 21.62 -2.81
C LEU A 7 3.49 20.08 -2.67
N TYR A 8 4.40 19.44 -3.39
CA TYR A 8 4.63 18.00 -3.28
C TYR A 8 4.99 17.61 -1.84
N LYS A 9 5.98 18.29 -1.23
CA LYS A 9 6.35 18.03 0.16
C LYS A 9 5.19 18.18 1.12
N LYS A 10 4.44 19.27 0.99
CA LYS A 10 3.30 19.56 1.86
C LYS A 10 2.21 18.48 1.77
N ASN A 11 1.95 17.93 0.58
CA ASN A 11 0.86 16.99 0.37
C ASN A 11 1.26 15.52 0.57
N PHE A 12 2.53 15.15 0.32
CA PHE A 12 2.96 13.75 0.32
C PHE A 12 4.02 13.42 1.36
N LEU A 13 4.88 14.37 1.74
CA LEU A 13 5.97 14.11 2.67
C LEU A 13 5.66 14.68 4.07
N GLN A 14 4.53 14.32 4.61
CA GLN A 14 4.09 14.64 5.96
C GLN A 14 4.14 13.42 6.86
N ARG A 15 3.88 13.58 8.16
CA ARG A 15 3.64 12.46 9.05
C ARG A 15 2.21 11.95 8.87
N TYR A 16 2.05 10.63 8.93
CA TYR A 16 0.78 9.92 8.84
C TYR A 16 0.57 9.15 10.15
N ASP A 17 0.05 9.83 11.15
CA ASP A 17 -0.21 9.23 12.46
C ASP A 17 -1.35 8.22 12.42
N VAL A 18 -1.34 7.32 13.40
CA VAL A 18 -2.52 6.50 13.69
C VAL A 18 -3.64 7.47 14.08
N PRO A 19 -4.78 7.46 13.41
CA PRO A 19 -5.88 8.33 13.77
C PRO A 19 -6.39 8.00 15.18
N GLU A 20 -6.83 9.01 15.93
CA GLU A 20 -7.42 8.84 17.26
C GLU A 20 -8.62 7.90 17.25
N ALA A 21 -9.32 7.85 16.11
CA ALA A 21 -10.40 6.92 15.86
C ALA A 21 -10.10 6.09 14.59
N ILE A 22 -10.12 4.78 14.73
CA ILE A 22 -9.91 3.84 13.62
C ILE A 22 -11.23 3.67 12.87
N PRO A 23 -11.33 4.13 11.61
CA PRO A 23 -12.61 4.14 10.90
C PRO A 23 -13.07 2.76 10.44
N PHE A 24 -12.18 1.76 10.39
CA PHE A 24 -12.45 0.44 9.83
C PHE A 24 -12.17 -0.67 10.83
N SER A 25 -11.87 -1.88 10.33
CA SER A 25 -11.57 -3.05 11.15
C SER A 25 -10.29 -2.88 11.97
N CYS A 26 -10.22 -3.57 13.09
CA CYS A 26 -9.00 -3.74 13.90
C CYS A 26 -8.75 -5.24 14.13
N CYS A 27 -7.63 -5.59 14.77
CA CYS A 27 -7.25 -6.98 15.01
C CYS A 27 -8.33 -7.76 15.77
N ASP A 28 -9.00 -7.11 16.72
CA ASP A 28 -10.03 -7.73 17.58
C ASP A 28 -11.31 -8.11 16.82
N ASP A 29 -11.52 -7.53 15.65
CA ASP A 29 -12.66 -7.89 14.77
C ASP A 29 -12.48 -9.28 14.10
N PHE A 30 -11.28 -9.89 14.24
CA PHE A 30 -10.93 -11.16 13.60
C PHE A 30 -10.54 -12.23 14.63
N PRO A 31 -11.50 -12.95 15.24
CA PRO A 31 -11.24 -13.93 16.27
C PRO A 31 -10.24 -15.01 15.82
N GLY A 32 -9.21 -15.25 16.63
CA GLY A 32 -8.16 -16.23 16.38
C GLY A 32 -7.02 -15.72 15.47
N LEU A 33 -7.08 -14.50 14.98
CA LEU A 33 -5.94 -13.87 14.30
C LEU A 33 -4.84 -13.59 15.31
N CYS A 34 -3.69 -14.24 15.14
CA CYS A 34 -2.51 -14.02 15.96
C CYS A 34 -1.67 -12.87 15.41
N CYS A 35 -1.07 -12.09 16.32
CA CYS A 35 -0.17 -11.00 15.99
C CYS A 35 1.13 -11.12 16.79
N GLU A 36 2.26 -11.18 16.10
CA GLU A 36 3.60 -10.95 16.64
C GLU A 36 4.07 -9.57 16.19
N GLN A 37 4.76 -8.83 17.04
CA GLN A 37 5.25 -7.51 16.70
C GLN A 37 6.68 -7.30 17.16
N GLY A 38 7.39 -6.43 16.46
CA GLY A 38 8.74 -6.07 16.82
C GLY A 38 9.13 -4.68 16.31
N ALA A 39 10.37 -4.33 16.54
CA ALA A 39 10.92 -3.07 16.07
C ALA A 39 12.40 -3.22 15.74
N PHE A 40 12.89 -2.36 14.83
CA PHE A 40 14.30 -2.18 14.55
C PHE A 40 14.60 -0.71 14.26
N ARG A 41 15.88 -0.33 14.33
CA ARG A 41 16.32 0.97 13.84
C ARG A 41 16.81 0.82 12.40
N ASN A 42 16.28 1.66 11.52
CA ASN A 42 16.71 1.71 10.13
C ASN A 42 18.03 2.50 9.97
N SER A 43 18.57 2.56 8.76
CA SER A 43 19.83 3.27 8.44
C SER A 43 19.80 4.77 8.71
N SER A 44 18.62 5.35 8.94
CA SER A 44 18.44 6.75 9.36
C SER A 44 18.23 6.91 10.87
N ASP A 45 18.52 5.86 11.66
CA ASP A 45 18.30 5.77 13.12
C ASP A 45 16.84 5.97 13.57
N VAL A 46 15.89 5.71 12.69
CA VAL A 46 14.46 5.78 13.00
C VAL A 46 13.98 4.40 13.44
N GLN A 47 13.21 4.34 14.54
CA GLN A 47 12.58 3.11 14.98
C GLN A 47 11.43 2.75 14.04
N ILE A 48 11.53 1.59 13.40
CA ILE A 48 10.51 1.02 12.53
C ILE A 48 9.78 -0.09 13.26
N ARG A 49 8.46 -0.03 13.28
CA ARG A 49 7.59 -1.07 13.83
C ARG A 49 7.19 -2.02 12.71
N TYR A 50 7.23 -3.32 13.01
CA TYR A 50 6.74 -4.37 12.11
C TYR A 50 5.83 -5.32 12.86
N PHE A 51 4.97 -6.01 12.11
CA PHE A 51 3.93 -6.88 12.61
C PHE A 51 3.86 -8.13 11.75
N SER A 52 3.57 -9.25 12.38
CA SER A 52 3.36 -10.52 11.69
C SER A 52 2.04 -11.12 12.11
N TYR A 53 1.16 -11.36 11.13
CA TYR A 53 -0.19 -11.88 11.35
C TYR A 53 -0.32 -13.27 10.76
N PHE A 54 -1.06 -14.15 11.44
CA PHE A 54 -1.31 -15.50 10.96
C PHE A 54 -2.45 -16.17 11.73
N TYR A 55 -3.08 -17.16 11.08
CA TYR A 55 -3.85 -18.19 11.75
C TYR A 55 -3.00 -19.47 11.87
N GLY A 56 -3.37 -20.38 12.76
CA GLY A 56 -2.73 -21.69 12.84
C GLY A 56 -2.76 -22.44 11.51
N GLY A 57 -1.68 -23.18 11.19
CA GLY A 57 -1.62 -24.00 9.97
C GLY A 57 -1.26 -23.26 8.67
N TYR A 58 -0.65 -22.07 8.74
CA TYR A 58 -0.16 -21.36 7.57
C TYR A 58 1.01 -22.11 6.87
N ASP A 59 1.19 -21.85 5.56
CA ASP A 59 2.32 -22.37 4.77
C ASP A 59 3.63 -21.74 5.23
N PRO A 60 4.56 -22.47 5.88
CA PRO A 60 5.82 -21.93 6.34
C PRO A 60 6.82 -21.67 5.18
N GLY A 61 6.53 -22.18 3.99
CA GLY A 61 7.35 -21.98 2.79
C GLY A 61 7.14 -20.63 2.12
N LYS A 62 6.14 -19.84 2.55
CA LYS A 62 5.82 -18.54 1.96
C LYS A 62 5.56 -17.47 3.01
N VAL A 63 6.12 -16.30 2.80
CA VAL A 63 5.88 -15.10 3.61
C VAL A 63 5.39 -13.98 2.71
N ILE A 64 4.17 -13.51 2.97
CA ILE A 64 3.62 -12.36 2.26
C ILE A 64 4.10 -11.09 2.96
N LEU A 65 4.86 -10.25 2.24
CA LEU A 65 5.20 -8.91 2.73
C LEU A 65 4.11 -7.94 2.27
N LEU A 66 3.16 -7.64 3.16
CA LEU A 66 2.15 -6.63 2.88
C LEU A 66 2.77 -5.24 2.98
N CYS A 67 2.73 -4.50 1.87
CA CYS A 67 3.23 -3.15 1.73
C CYS A 67 2.04 -2.17 1.76
N PRO A 68 1.83 -1.43 2.86
CA PRO A 68 0.75 -0.45 2.98
C PRO A 68 0.86 0.70 1.97
N GLY A 69 -0.27 1.31 1.61
CA GLY A 69 -0.29 2.56 0.86
C GLY A 69 0.13 3.77 1.71
N LEU A 70 0.05 4.95 1.12
CA LEU A 70 0.30 6.20 1.82
C LEU A 70 -0.78 6.41 2.88
N GLY A 71 -0.37 6.49 4.16
CA GLY A 71 -1.31 6.58 5.27
C GLY A 71 -0.73 6.11 6.60
N PRO A 72 -1.59 5.80 7.58
CA PRO A 72 -1.19 5.45 8.94
C PRO A 72 -0.62 4.02 9.08
N GLY A 73 -0.13 3.42 7.99
CA GLY A 73 0.50 2.12 8.01
C GLY A 73 -0.49 0.95 7.85
N HIS A 74 -0.15 -0.19 8.46
CA HIS A 74 -0.85 -1.47 8.27
C HIS A 74 -2.29 -1.49 8.82
N ILE A 75 -2.64 -0.59 9.74
CA ILE A 75 -3.96 -0.55 10.38
C ILE A 75 -5.13 -0.35 9.39
N GLY A 76 -4.86 0.20 8.21
CA GLY A 76 -5.84 0.34 7.14
C GLY A 76 -6.09 -0.94 6.33
N TYR A 77 -5.44 -2.07 6.68
CA TYR A 77 -5.39 -3.28 5.85
C TYR A 77 -5.81 -4.55 6.59
N PHE A 78 -6.52 -4.45 7.72
CA PHE A 78 -6.90 -5.66 8.49
C PHE A 78 -7.79 -6.63 7.71
N SER A 79 -8.65 -6.15 6.83
CA SER A 79 -9.49 -7.01 5.99
C SER A 79 -8.67 -7.79 4.96
N GLU A 80 -7.64 -7.18 4.37
CA GLU A 80 -6.68 -7.84 3.49
C GLU A 80 -5.80 -8.82 4.27
N ILE A 81 -5.34 -8.43 5.44
CA ILE A 81 -4.56 -9.30 6.35
C ILE A 81 -5.38 -10.55 6.68
N ASP A 82 -6.62 -10.38 7.14
CA ASP A 82 -7.50 -11.50 7.45
C ASP A 82 -7.71 -12.42 6.24
N ALA A 83 -8.05 -11.85 5.08
CA ALA A 83 -8.31 -12.63 3.86
C ALA A 83 -7.10 -13.45 3.43
N LEU A 84 -5.90 -12.87 3.49
CA LEU A 84 -4.65 -13.55 3.14
C LEU A 84 -4.26 -14.60 4.19
N CYS A 85 -4.44 -14.30 5.49
CA CYS A 85 -4.19 -15.26 6.56
C CYS A 85 -5.15 -16.46 6.49
N ARG A 86 -6.45 -16.24 6.21
CA ARG A 86 -7.42 -17.33 5.92
C ARG A 86 -7.06 -18.10 4.66
N GLY A 87 -6.38 -17.47 3.71
CA GLY A 87 -5.80 -18.10 2.53
C GLY A 87 -4.66 -19.07 2.82
N GLY A 88 -4.21 -19.15 4.10
CA GLY A 88 -3.13 -20.02 4.56
C GLY A 88 -1.74 -19.38 4.54
N PHE A 89 -1.64 -18.04 4.55
CA PHE A 89 -0.36 -17.35 4.52
C PHE A 89 -0.04 -16.68 5.87
N ARG A 90 1.26 -16.55 6.14
CA ARG A 90 1.79 -15.64 7.15
C ARG A 90 2.05 -14.28 6.51
N ILE A 91 1.52 -13.23 7.12
CA ILE A 91 1.67 -11.84 6.65
C ILE A 91 2.71 -11.16 7.52
N LEU A 92 3.73 -10.62 6.89
CA LEU A 92 4.67 -9.67 7.49
C LEU A 92 4.33 -8.28 6.95
N THR A 93 4.26 -7.27 7.80
CA THR A 93 4.02 -5.89 7.40
C THR A 93 4.78 -4.92 8.29
N LEU A 94 4.90 -3.68 7.88
CA LEU A 94 5.58 -2.64 8.66
C LEU A 94 4.87 -1.29 8.47
N ASP A 95 5.02 -0.43 9.46
CA ASP A 95 4.73 0.98 9.31
C ASP A 95 6.02 1.68 8.88
N TYR A 96 5.96 2.47 7.83
CA TYR A 96 7.16 3.13 7.28
C TYR A 96 7.63 4.30 8.16
N THR A 97 8.84 4.78 7.92
CA THR A 97 9.35 6.02 8.51
C THR A 97 8.31 7.15 8.37
N GLY A 98 7.90 7.74 9.49
CA GLY A 98 6.91 8.82 9.50
C GLY A 98 5.46 8.37 9.29
N CYS A 99 5.17 7.05 9.44
CA CYS A 99 3.82 6.49 9.31
C CYS A 99 3.48 5.62 10.54
N GLY A 100 2.21 5.62 10.91
CA GLY A 100 1.64 4.73 11.91
C GLY A 100 2.41 4.73 13.23
N ALA A 101 2.70 3.53 13.73
CA ALA A 101 3.40 3.31 14.99
C ALA A 101 4.93 3.45 14.89
N SER A 102 5.47 3.68 13.69
CA SER A 102 6.91 3.92 13.49
C SER A 102 7.31 5.35 13.84
N GLY A 103 8.59 5.54 14.13
CA GLY A 103 9.19 6.83 14.40
C GLY A 103 9.34 7.70 13.12
N GLY A 104 9.97 8.86 13.32
CA GLY A 104 10.23 9.84 12.26
C GLY A 104 9.19 10.96 12.24
N GLU A 105 9.65 12.19 12.01
CA GLU A 105 8.79 13.38 11.99
C GLU A 105 7.89 13.47 10.74
N ARG A 106 8.26 12.77 9.69
CA ARG A 106 7.55 12.76 8.40
C ARG A 106 8.01 11.58 7.55
N LEU A 107 7.24 11.26 6.51
CA LEU A 107 7.72 10.43 5.40
C LEU A 107 8.83 11.21 4.67
N PRO A 108 10.09 10.73 4.66
CA PRO A 108 11.19 11.53 4.12
C PRO A 108 11.21 11.57 2.58
N SER A 109 10.72 10.52 1.93
CA SER A 109 10.56 10.39 0.48
C SER A 109 9.53 9.32 0.14
N CYS A 110 8.95 9.33 -1.04
CA CYS A 110 8.10 8.24 -1.53
C CYS A 110 8.88 6.93 -1.81
N ASN A 111 10.20 6.96 -1.72
CA ASN A 111 11.07 5.77 -1.81
C ASN A 111 11.46 5.21 -0.43
N ALA A 112 11.24 5.95 0.65
CA ALA A 112 11.52 5.48 2.01
C ALA A 112 10.80 4.16 2.37
N PRO A 113 9.54 3.91 1.94
CA PRO A 113 8.90 2.61 2.10
C PRO A 113 9.70 1.44 1.53
N THR A 114 10.31 1.62 0.35
CA THR A 114 11.16 0.59 -0.25
C THR A 114 12.41 0.34 0.60
N ARG A 115 13.07 1.40 1.08
CA ARG A 115 14.23 1.28 1.97
C ARG A 115 13.87 0.54 3.26
N ASP A 116 12.83 0.99 3.95
CA ASP A 116 12.42 0.41 5.22
C ASP A 116 12.04 -1.08 5.07
N ALA A 117 11.40 -1.45 3.94
CA ALA A 117 11.05 -2.84 3.62
C ALA A 117 12.29 -3.70 3.30
N VAL A 118 13.26 -3.18 2.53
CA VAL A 118 14.54 -3.87 2.26
C VAL A 118 15.26 -4.14 3.57
N GLU A 119 15.40 -3.12 4.42
CA GLU A 119 16.10 -3.24 5.70
C GLU A 119 15.39 -4.20 6.68
N LEU A 120 14.04 -4.25 6.66
CA LEU A 120 13.28 -5.25 7.40
C LEU A 120 13.65 -6.67 6.94
N LEU A 121 13.64 -6.91 5.63
CA LEU A 121 13.97 -8.24 5.07
C LEU A 121 15.42 -8.64 5.35
N GLU A 122 16.37 -7.72 5.19
CA GLU A 122 17.80 -7.95 5.51
C GLU A 122 18.01 -8.31 6.98
N ARG A 123 17.21 -7.75 7.88
CA ARG A 123 17.31 -7.96 9.32
C ARG A 123 16.63 -9.24 9.80
N LEU A 124 15.41 -9.48 9.35
CA LEU A 124 14.62 -10.64 9.78
C LEU A 124 15.02 -11.92 9.06
N LYS A 125 15.46 -11.82 7.80
CA LYS A 125 15.80 -12.96 6.92
C LYS A 125 14.74 -14.05 6.99
N PRO A 126 13.47 -13.72 6.72
CA PRO A 126 12.39 -14.68 6.85
C PRO A 126 12.65 -15.90 5.97
N ARG A 127 12.37 -17.09 6.51
CA ARG A 127 12.51 -18.33 5.74
C ARG A 127 11.32 -18.48 4.78
N GLY A 128 11.59 -19.06 3.61
CA GLY A 128 10.58 -19.26 2.57
C GLY A 128 10.63 -18.23 1.47
N GLU A 129 9.73 -18.35 0.51
CA GLU A 129 9.57 -17.41 -0.60
C GLU A 129 8.93 -16.12 -0.09
N ILE A 130 9.57 -14.99 -0.36
CA ILE A 130 9.05 -13.67 0.00
C ILE A 130 8.24 -13.14 -1.19
N ILE A 131 6.96 -12.84 -0.97
CA ILE A 131 6.07 -12.32 -2.01
C ILE A 131 5.49 -10.97 -1.53
N PRO A 132 6.00 -9.85 -2.02
CA PRO A 132 5.41 -8.55 -1.73
C PRO A 132 4.02 -8.42 -2.33
N VAL A 133 3.07 -7.94 -1.52
CA VAL A 133 1.71 -7.58 -1.92
C VAL A 133 1.48 -6.15 -1.47
N GLY A 134 1.24 -5.22 -2.40
CA GLY A 134 1.14 -3.81 -2.03
C GLY A 134 0.03 -3.08 -2.75
N HIS A 135 -0.54 -2.09 -2.06
CA HIS A 135 -1.58 -1.22 -2.57
C HIS A 135 -1.06 0.22 -2.71
N SER A 136 -1.37 0.90 -3.82
CA SER A 136 -1.03 2.31 -4.03
C SER A 136 0.49 2.55 -3.92
N LEU A 137 0.97 3.39 -3.01
CA LEU A 137 2.40 3.56 -2.69
C LEU A 137 3.05 2.23 -2.30
N GLY A 138 2.32 1.36 -1.59
CA GLY A 138 2.76 -0.01 -1.30
C GLY A 138 2.89 -0.88 -2.55
N GLY A 139 2.04 -0.68 -3.56
CA GLY A 139 2.16 -1.32 -4.87
C GLY A 139 3.44 -0.91 -5.60
N TYR A 140 3.79 0.37 -5.52
CA TYR A 140 5.09 0.87 -6.00
C TYR A 140 6.25 0.26 -5.20
N THR A 141 6.11 0.15 -3.88
CA THR A 141 7.10 -0.50 -3.01
C THR A 141 7.27 -1.97 -3.39
N ALA A 142 6.19 -2.73 -3.57
CA ALA A 142 6.24 -4.14 -3.97
C ALA A 142 6.94 -4.33 -5.33
N LEU A 143 6.65 -3.44 -6.29
CA LEU A 143 7.33 -3.42 -7.60
C LEU A 143 8.82 -3.12 -7.47
N ASN A 144 9.19 -2.15 -6.63
CA ASN A 144 10.60 -1.82 -6.37
C ASN A 144 11.34 -2.99 -5.73
N LEU A 145 10.72 -3.71 -4.78
CA LEU A 145 11.32 -4.89 -4.16
C LEU A 145 11.59 -5.99 -5.18
N ALA A 146 10.64 -6.25 -6.08
CA ALA A 146 10.82 -7.22 -7.16
C ALA A 146 11.94 -6.83 -8.14
N ASN A 147 12.12 -5.51 -8.40
CA ASN A 147 13.21 -5.02 -9.25
C ASN A 147 14.59 -5.04 -8.58
N LEU A 148 14.63 -4.93 -7.25
CA LEU A 148 15.87 -4.78 -6.47
C LEU A 148 16.42 -6.09 -5.95
N LEU A 149 15.53 -6.98 -5.49
CA LEU A 149 15.90 -8.17 -4.73
C LEU A 149 15.77 -9.42 -5.60
N PRO A 150 16.90 -10.05 -5.98
CA PRO A 150 16.89 -11.24 -6.85
C PRO A 150 16.10 -12.42 -6.29
N GLU A 151 15.93 -12.49 -4.97
CA GLU A 151 15.13 -13.50 -4.28
C GLU A 151 13.62 -13.26 -4.39
N VAL A 152 13.18 -12.05 -4.72
CA VAL A 152 11.75 -11.73 -4.93
C VAL A 152 11.38 -12.07 -6.36
N ARG A 153 10.79 -13.24 -6.55
CA ARG A 153 10.40 -13.77 -7.87
C ARG A 153 8.94 -13.58 -8.22
N ARG A 154 8.14 -13.16 -7.25
CA ARG A 154 6.72 -12.87 -7.41
C ARG A 154 6.34 -11.61 -6.65
N ALA A 155 5.41 -10.83 -7.20
CA ALA A 155 4.82 -9.69 -6.48
C ALA A 155 3.39 -9.41 -6.97
N VAL A 156 2.57 -8.87 -6.08
CA VAL A 156 1.21 -8.39 -6.39
C VAL A 156 1.16 -6.88 -6.21
N ILE A 157 0.75 -6.19 -7.25
CA ILE A 157 0.64 -4.73 -7.32
C ILE A 157 -0.84 -4.36 -7.46
N ILE A 158 -1.42 -3.74 -6.43
CA ILE A 158 -2.82 -3.32 -6.40
C ILE A 158 -2.87 -1.80 -6.50
N SER A 159 -3.50 -1.25 -7.54
CA SER A 159 -3.58 0.20 -7.78
C SER A 159 -2.23 0.93 -7.63
N GLY A 160 -1.12 0.24 -7.98
CA GLY A 160 0.23 0.79 -7.87
C GLY A 160 0.63 1.61 -9.09
N PHE A 161 1.83 2.20 -9.04
CA PHE A 161 2.35 3.00 -10.14
C PHE A 161 3.76 2.57 -10.55
N VAL A 162 4.11 2.86 -11.80
CA VAL A 162 5.40 2.44 -12.38
C VAL A 162 6.56 3.29 -11.85
N GLY A 163 6.31 4.57 -11.61
CA GLY A 163 7.33 5.48 -11.10
C GLY A 163 6.76 6.82 -10.70
N ILE A 164 7.50 7.55 -9.87
CA ILE A 164 7.07 8.84 -9.30
C ILE A 164 6.64 9.86 -10.38
N ALA A 165 7.35 9.91 -11.52
CA ALA A 165 6.98 10.83 -12.58
C ALA A 165 5.67 10.43 -13.28
N ASP A 166 5.40 9.12 -13.42
CA ASP A 166 4.20 8.63 -14.06
C ASP A 166 2.98 8.89 -13.17
N GLU A 167 3.13 8.72 -11.86
CA GLU A 167 2.12 9.07 -10.88
C GLU A 167 1.88 10.58 -10.83
N MET A 168 2.92 11.38 -10.71
CA MET A 168 2.81 12.82 -10.58
C MET A 168 2.23 13.52 -11.83
N VAL A 169 2.31 12.91 -13.01
CA VAL A 169 1.62 13.46 -14.21
C VAL A 169 0.10 13.51 -13.99
N GLY A 170 -0.47 12.56 -13.28
CA GLY A 170 -1.88 12.57 -12.91
C GLY A 170 -2.28 13.82 -12.10
N PHE A 171 -1.41 14.28 -11.21
CA PHE A 171 -1.65 15.44 -10.34
C PHE A 171 -1.30 16.77 -11.01
N VAL A 172 -0.09 16.89 -11.58
CA VAL A 172 0.42 18.18 -12.07
C VAL A 172 0.10 18.45 -13.54
N LYS A 173 -0.47 17.47 -14.26
CA LYS A 173 -0.87 17.50 -15.68
C LYS A 173 0.26 17.84 -16.67
N LEU A 174 1.48 18.06 -16.19
CA LEU A 174 2.65 18.45 -17.00
C LEU A 174 3.85 17.55 -16.69
N ARG A 175 4.31 16.79 -17.68
CA ARG A 175 5.45 15.86 -17.55
C ARG A 175 6.73 16.53 -17.07
N VAL A 176 6.99 17.77 -17.47
CA VAL A 176 8.16 18.53 -17.03
C VAL A 176 8.15 18.75 -15.52
N LEU A 177 6.99 19.09 -14.94
CA LEU A 177 6.83 19.27 -13.49
C LEU A 177 6.94 17.94 -12.74
N ALA A 178 6.34 16.89 -13.26
CA ALA A 178 6.46 15.53 -12.73
C ALA A 178 7.93 15.07 -12.71
N ASN A 179 8.69 15.35 -13.76
CA ASN A 179 10.13 15.05 -13.82
C ASN A 179 10.97 15.87 -12.81
N ARG A 180 10.54 17.08 -12.46
CA ARG A 180 11.18 17.84 -11.36
C ARG A 180 10.97 17.15 -10.02
N ILE A 181 9.77 16.64 -9.74
CA ILE A 181 9.49 15.85 -8.53
C ILE A 181 10.32 14.57 -8.53
N LYS A 182 10.39 13.82 -9.64
CA LYS A 182 11.25 12.63 -9.77
C LYS A 182 12.73 12.94 -9.46
N ARG A 183 13.26 14.05 -10.00
CA ARG A 183 14.65 14.47 -9.72
C ARG A 183 14.84 14.85 -8.25
N PHE A 184 13.84 15.45 -7.64
CA PHE A 184 13.86 15.78 -6.22
C PHE A 184 13.87 14.51 -5.37
N GLU A 185 12.98 13.55 -5.62
CA GLU A 185 12.94 12.25 -4.95
C GLU A 185 14.27 11.49 -5.07
N ARG A 186 14.87 11.48 -6.27
CA ARG A 186 16.19 10.88 -6.49
C ARG A 186 17.30 11.54 -5.67
N LYS A 187 17.16 12.82 -5.33
CA LYS A 187 18.13 13.51 -4.44
C LYS A 187 17.90 13.18 -2.99
N LEU A 188 16.63 12.96 -2.57
CA LEU A 188 16.29 12.55 -1.22
C LEU A 188 16.77 11.12 -0.93
N ASP A 189 16.61 10.25 -1.91
CA ASP A 189 16.98 8.84 -1.80
C ASP A 189 17.65 8.36 -3.10
N PRO A 190 18.98 8.55 -3.25
CA PRO A 190 19.68 8.22 -4.49
C PRO A 190 19.65 6.73 -4.84
N ARG A 191 19.65 5.85 -3.84
CA ARG A 191 19.66 4.39 -4.04
C ARG A 191 18.36 3.90 -4.67
N TYR A 192 17.22 4.34 -4.15
CA TYR A 192 15.90 3.82 -4.54
C TYR A 192 15.15 4.74 -5.51
N GLY A 193 15.40 6.05 -5.47
CA GLY A 193 14.75 7.03 -6.35
C GLY A 193 15.23 7.03 -7.81
N GLY A 194 16.21 6.19 -8.14
CA GLY A 194 16.75 6.04 -9.49
C GLY A 194 16.25 4.81 -10.25
N LEU A 195 15.39 3.99 -9.65
CA LEU A 195 14.90 2.76 -10.26
C LEU A 195 14.14 2.99 -11.56
N ASP A 196 14.42 2.16 -12.55
CA ASP A 196 13.70 2.11 -13.83
C ASP A 196 12.80 0.87 -13.88
N ASN A 197 11.64 0.99 -13.24
CA ASN A 197 10.66 -0.08 -13.22
C ASN A 197 10.05 -0.35 -14.62
N ARG A 198 10.07 0.62 -15.53
CA ARG A 198 9.58 0.41 -16.91
C ARG A 198 10.50 -0.54 -17.66
N ALA A 199 11.83 -0.35 -17.56
CA ALA A 199 12.80 -1.26 -18.16
C ALA A 199 12.74 -2.64 -17.52
N TYR A 200 12.56 -2.72 -16.19
CA TYR A 200 12.37 -3.99 -15.48
C TYR A 200 11.10 -4.72 -15.97
N LEU A 201 9.94 -4.07 -15.96
CA LEU A 201 8.66 -4.64 -16.37
C LEU A 201 8.69 -5.16 -17.82
N ALA A 202 9.43 -4.49 -18.70
CA ALA A 202 9.54 -4.91 -20.11
C ALA A 202 10.32 -6.22 -20.28
N LYS A 203 11.22 -6.57 -19.37
CA LYS A 203 12.21 -7.65 -19.55
C LYS A 203 12.21 -8.71 -18.44
N THR A 204 11.50 -8.48 -17.34
CA THR A 204 11.53 -9.38 -16.20
C THR A 204 11.03 -10.77 -16.55
N ARG A 205 11.63 -11.78 -15.91
CA ARG A 205 11.16 -13.17 -15.88
C ARG A 205 10.39 -13.50 -14.61
N ASP A 206 10.36 -12.56 -13.65
CA ASP A 206 9.62 -12.70 -12.40
C ASP A 206 8.13 -12.60 -12.69
N LYS A 207 7.32 -13.32 -11.94
CA LYS A 207 5.86 -13.35 -12.11
C LYS A 207 5.24 -12.19 -11.35
N LEU A 208 4.57 -11.29 -12.05
CA LEU A 208 3.91 -10.15 -11.44
C LEU A 208 2.41 -10.18 -11.74
N LEU A 209 1.61 -9.93 -10.70
CA LEU A 209 0.17 -9.71 -10.82
C LEU A 209 -0.12 -8.23 -10.55
N TRP A 210 -0.65 -7.54 -11.55
CA TRP A 210 -1.05 -6.14 -11.44
C TRP A 210 -2.57 -6.03 -11.49
N ILE A 211 -3.21 -5.52 -10.44
CA ILE A 211 -4.66 -5.32 -10.36
C ILE A 211 -4.95 -3.84 -10.31
N HIS A 212 -5.84 -3.33 -11.18
CA HIS A 212 -6.11 -1.89 -11.26
C HIS A 212 -7.53 -1.62 -11.76
N SER A 213 -8.19 -0.64 -11.16
CA SER A 213 -9.49 -0.16 -11.65
C SER A 213 -9.30 0.85 -12.77
N THR A 214 -10.10 0.72 -13.84
CA THR A 214 -10.02 1.61 -15.01
C THR A 214 -10.44 3.04 -14.68
N ASP A 215 -11.21 3.22 -13.61
CA ASP A 215 -11.77 4.48 -13.12
C ASP A 215 -11.10 4.99 -11.83
N ASP A 216 -9.86 4.55 -11.54
CA ASP A 216 -9.07 5.00 -10.40
C ASP A 216 -8.75 6.50 -10.49
N PRO A 217 -9.28 7.33 -9.54
CA PRO A 217 -9.06 8.77 -9.55
C PRO A 217 -7.76 9.19 -8.87
N VAL A 218 -7.10 8.29 -8.13
CA VAL A 218 -5.89 8.56 -7.36
C VAL A 218 -4.67 8.16 -8.17
N VAL A 219 -4.53 6.89 -8.52
CA VAL A 219 -3.44 6.38 -9.36
C VAL A 219 -3.96 6.15 -10.77
N SER A 220 -3.59 7.02 -11.69
CA SER A 220 -4.13 6.99 -13.06
C SER A 220 -3.86 5.67 -13.77
N TYR A 221 -4.94 4.93 -14.09
CA TYR A 221 -4.88 3.74 -14.94
C TYR A 221 -4.14 4.00 -16.25
N GLN A 222 -4.44 5.14 -16.91
CA GLN A 222 -3.86 5.48 -18.22
C GLN A 222 -2.33 5.66 -18.17
N HIS A 223 -1.80 6.19 -17.07
CA HIS A 223 -0.37 6.45 -16.92
C HIS A 223 0.39 5.28 -16.28
N ASN A 224 -0.30 4.32 -15.70
CA ASN A 224 0.30 3.19 -14.99
C ASN A 224 -0.12 1.84 -15.61
N ALA A 225 -1.17 1.16 -15.16
CA ALA A 225 -1.53 -0.19 -15.59
C ALA A 225 -1.69 -0.34 -17.12
N LYS A 226 -2.27 0.63 -17.81
CA LYS A 226 -2.38 0.62 -19.28
C LYS A 226 -1.01 0.67 -19.98
N GLN A 227 -0.03 1.34 -19.38
CA GLN A 227 1.33 1.36 -19.92
C GLN A 227 2.01 0.01 -19.70
N VAL A 228 1.75 -0.65 -18.56
CA VAL A 228 2.25 -2.01 -18.28
C VAL A 228 1.68 -3.00 -19.29
N LEU A 229 0.37 -2.96 -19.58
CA LEU A 229 -0.25 -3.78 -20.63
C LEU A 229 0.43 -3.61 -21.99
N ARG A 230 0.79 -2.38 -22.35
CA ARG A 230 1.46 -2.08 -23.64
C ARG A 230 2.88 -2.65 -23.76
N LEU A 231 3.53 -2.97 -22.62
CA LEU A 231 4.84 -3.61 -22.65
C LEU A 231 4.77 -5.04 -23.16
N GLY A 232 3.62 -5.72 -23.05
CA GLY A 232 3.38 -7.04 -23.60
C GLY A 232 4.22 -8.17 -22.97
N ASN A 233 4.77 -7.96 -21.78
CA ASN A 233 5.55 -9.01 -21.11
C ASN A 233 4.60 -10.10 -20.55
N PRO A 234 4.70 -11.36 -21.02
CA PRO A 234 3.81 -12.45 -20.59
C PRO A 234 3.97 -12.83 -19.10
N ASN A 235 5.04 -12.40 -18.46
CA ASN A 235 5.26 -12.63 -17.03
C ASN A 235 4.58 -11.58 -16.14
N VAL A 236 4.05 -10.50 -16.73
CA VAL A 236 3.33 -9.44 -16.02
C VAL A 236 1.85 -9.50 -16.39
N ARG A 237 1.09 -10.20 -15.57
CA ARG A 237 -0.36 -10.32 -15.76
C ARG A 237 -1.06 -9.10 -15.21
N VAL A 238 -1.82 -8.39 -16.05
CA VAL A 238 -2.64 -7.24 -15.62
C VAL A 238 -4.11 -7.64 -15.62
N VAL A 239 -4.75 -7.49 -14.47
CA VAL A 239 -6.19 -7.67 -14.26
C VAL A 239 -6.82 -6.30 -14.09
N THR A 240 -7.76 -5.95 -14.96
CA THR A 240 -8.50 -4.70 -14.89
C THR A 240 -9.89 -4.96 -14.34
N VAL A 241 -10.34 -4.07 -13.46
CA VAL A 241 -11.70 -4.04 -12.91
C VAL A 241 -12.34 -2.68 -13.19
N GLU A 242 -13.66 -2.59 -13.08
CA GLU A 242 -14.40 -1.36 -13.33
C GLU A 242 -15.22 -0.97 -12.09
N GLY A 243 -15.44 0.34 -11.89
CA GLY A 243 -16.30 0.85 -10.83
C GLY A 243 -15.76 0.74 -9.41
N LYS A 244 -14.49 0.31 -9.25
CA LYS A 244 -13.86 0.09 -7.93
C LYS A 244 -12.98 1.25 -7.45
N LYS A 245 -12.85 2.29 -8.26
CA LYS A 245 -12.03 3.46 -7.93
C LYS A 245 -10.59 3.03 -7.55
N HIS A 246 -10.10 3.53 -6.42
CA HIS A 246 -8.73 3.24 -5.93
C HIS A 246 -8.61 1.92 -5.15
N LEU A 247 -9.71 1.24 -4.86
CA LEU A 247 -9.78 0.06 -3.98
C LEU A 247 -10.38 -1.16 -4.73
N PRO A 248 -9.68 -1.70 -5.74
CA PRO A 248 -10.18 -2.80 -6.57
C PRO A 248 -10.47 -4.08 -5.79
N GLN A 249 -9.87 -4.24 -4.62
CA GLN A 249 -10.01 -5.40 -3.75
C GLN A 249 -11.34 -5.44 -2.98
N TYR A 250 -12.10 -4.34 -2.90
CA TYR A 250 -13.39 -4.31 -2.19
C TYR A 250 -14.58 -4.55 -3.12
N THR A 251 -15.68 -5.06 -2.57
CA THR A 251 -16.96 -5.16 -3.30
C THR A 251 -17.51 -3.76 -3.62
N ALA A 252 -18.36 -3.65 -4.64
CA ALA A 252 -18.99 -2.37 -4.98
C ALA A 252 -19.89 -1.87 -3.83
N GLU A 253 -20.58 -2.78 -3.17
CA GLU A 253 -21.42 -2.55 -2.01
C GLU A 253 -20.62 -2.04 -0.82
N ALA A 254 -19.46 -2.63 -0.55
CA ALA A 254 -18.56 -2.19 0.50
C ALA A 254 -18.09 -0.76 0.25
N LEU A 255 -17.66 -0.45 -0.98
CA LEU A 255 -17.25 0.89 -1.37
C LEU A 255 -18.38 1.91 -1.25
N GLN A 256 -19.60 1.55 -1.63
CA GLN A 256 -20.77 2.42 -1.47
C GLN A 256 -21.06 2.71 0.01
N LYS A 257 -21.08 1.69 0.86
CA LYS A 257 -21.29 1.84 2.32
C LYS A 257 -20.20 2.69 2.95
N MET A 258 -18.94 2.41 2.64
CA MET A 258 -17.78 3.15 3.13
C MET A 258 -17.86 4.64 2.73
N ASN A 259 -18.12 4.92 1.46
CA ASN A 259 -18.21 6.29 0.96
C ASN A 259 -19.40 7.07 1.57
N ALA A 260 -20.55 6.42 1.74
CA ALA A 260 -21.72 7.02 2.37
C ALA A 260 -21.45 7.38 3.83
N TRP A 261 -20.80 6.47 4.58
CA TRP A 261 -20.49 6.66 5.99
C TRP A 261 -19.40 7.72 6.18
N MET A 262 -18.29 7.66 5.43
CA MET A 262 -17.25 8.69 5.46
C MET A 262 -17.78 10.06 5.00
N GLY A 263 -18.64 10.10 3.98
CA GLY A 263 -19.31 11.33 3.56
C GLY A 263 -20.21 11.93 4.66
N GLY A 264 -20.83 11.08 5.48
CA GLY A 264 -21.54 11.48 6.71
C GLY A 264 -20.63 12.13 7.73
N TYR A 265 -19.49 11.49 8.01
CA TYR A 265 -18.45 12.03 8.89
C TYR A 265 -17.97 13.41 8.42
N ASP A 266 -17.55 13.53 7.16
CA ASP A 266 -17.04 14.78 6.58
C ASP A 266 -18.08 15.90 6.64
N ARG A 267 -19.36 15.57 6.46
CA ARG A 267 -20.47 16.53 6.59
C ARG A 267 -20.58 17.03 8.02
N LEU A 268 -20.60 16.12 9.01
CA LEU A 268 -20.70 16.48 10.44
C LEU A 268 -19.52 17.32 10.91
N VAL A 269 -18.30 17.02 10.45
CA VAL A 269 -17.10 17.83 10.73
C VAL A 269 -17.26 19.24 10.11
N ARG A 270 -17.69 19.34 8.86
CA ARG A 270 -17.93 20.65 8.20
C ARG A 270 -19.02 21.47 8.89
N GLU A 271 -20.05 20.81 9.36
CA GLU A 271 -21.16 21.45 10.11
C GLU A 271 -20.78 21.75 11.57
N LYS A 272 -19.53 21.48 11.98
CA LYS A 272 -19.04 21.64 13.36
C LYS A 272 -19.86 20.87 14.40
N LYS A 273 -20.40 19.71 14.01
CA LYS A 273 -21.12 18.79 14.91
C LYS A 273 -20.22 17.72 15.51
N LEU A 274 -19.02 17.53 14.96
CA LEU A 274 -17.94 16.70 15.50
C LEU A 274 -16.68 17.57 15.60
N THR A 275 -16.46 18.14 16.77
CA THR A 275 -15.40 19.13 17.01
C THR A 275 -14.27 18.57 17.86
N THR A 276 -14.61 17.69 18.82
CA THR A 276 -13.61 17.12 19.75
C THR A 276 -13.14 15.73 19.29
N PRO A 277 -11.96 15.27 19.75
CA PRO A 277 -11.50 13.91 19.53
C PRO A 277 -12.49 12.85 20.00
N GLU A 278 -13.13 13.08 21.16
CA GLU A 278 -14.09 12.16 21.78
C GLU A 278 -15.36 12.01 20.92
N GLU A 279 -15.89 13.11 20.39
CA GLU A 279 -17.04 13.08 19.47
C GLU A 279 -16.73 12.31 18.19
N LYS A 280 -15.53 12.50 17.62
CA LYS A 280 -15.05 11.78 16.45
C LYS A 280 -14.87 10.29 16.75
N GLN A 281 -14.28 9.97 17.91
CA GLN A 281 -14.10 8.59 18.34
C GLN A 281 -15.45 7.89 18.55
N ALA A 282 -16.43 8.56 19.14
CA ALA A 282 -17.79 8.04 19.29
C ALA A 282 -18.45 7.74 17.95
N TYR A 283 -18.31 8.64 16.95
CA TYR A 283 -18.78 8.38 15.59
C TYR A 283 -18.17 7.12 14.98
N PHE A 284 -16.88 6.91 15.18
CA PHE A 284 -16.19 5.73 14.65
C PHE A 284 -16.46 4.46 15.47
N ALA A 285 -16.82 4.58 16.75
CA ALA A 285 -17.25 3.42 17.55
C ALA A 285 -18.61 2.87 17.09
N ASP A 286 -19.49 3.74 16.57
CA ASP A 286 -20.80 3.35 16.01
C ASP A 286 -20.71 2.97 14.51
N LYS A 287 -19.52 2.61 14.02
CA LYS A 287 -19.33 2.16 12.64
C LYS A 287 -20.22 0.97 12.32
N PRO A 288 -20.87 0.95 11.14
CA PRO A 288 -21.56 -0.25 10.67
C PRO A 288 -20.51 -1.32 10.35
N ALA A 289 -20.18 -2.15 11.35
CA ALA A 289 -19.05 -3.09 11.30
C ALA A 289 -19.14 -4.09 10.11
N ALA A 290 -20.36 -4.42 9.67
CA ALA A 290 -20.54 -5.40 8.62
C ALA A 290 -20.53 -4.75 7.23
N GLY A 291 -19.55 -5.14 6.40
CA GLY A 291 -19.61 -4.99 4.96
C GLY A 291 -18.98 -3.73 4.35
N MET A 292 -18.33 -2.83 5.13
CA MET A 292 -17.61 -1.67 4.56
C MET A 292 -16.23 -2.02 3.99
N THR A 293 -15.65 -3.12 4.42
CA THR A 293 -14.35 -3.61 3.99
C THR A 293 -14.41 -5.01 3.43
N GLU A 294 -15.61 -5.42 2.98
CA GLU A 294 -15.83 -6.73 2.38
C GLU A 294 -14.98 -6.86 1.11
N GLN A 295 -14.14 -7.89 1.10
CA GLN A 295 -13.23 -8.14 -0.01
C GLN A 295 -13.99 -8.73 -1.21
N ASP A 296 -13.66 -8.27 -2.41
CA ASP A 296 -14.21 -8.82 -3.64
C ASP A 296 -13.69 -10.25 -3.85
N PRO A 297 -14.59 -11.27 -3.85
CA PRO A 297 -14.16 -12.66 -3.95
C PRO A 297 -13.40 -12.99 -5.24
N ALA A 298 -13.71 -12.31 -6.34
CA ALA A 298 -13.02 -12.50 -7.61
C ALA A 298 -11.59 -11.98 -7.54
N VAL A 299 -11.39 -10.76 -7.00
CA VAL A 299 -10.08 -10.12 -6.87
C VAL A 299 -9.21 -10.87 -5.85
N ILE A 300 -9.76 -11.15 -4.66
CA ILE A 300 -9.03 -11.94 -3.65
C ILE A 300 -8.72 -13.35 -4.15
N GLY A 301 -9.66 -13.98 -4.85
CA GLY A 301 -9.44 -15.28 -5.48
C GLY A 301 -8.29 -15.28 -6.51
N GLU A 302 -8.16 -14.20 -7.31
CA GLU A 302 -7.02 -14.01 -8.21
C GLU A 302 -5.70 -13.87 -7.44
N ILE A 303 -5.68 -13.07 -6.38
CA ILE A 303 -4.49 -12.89 -5.54
C ILE A 303 -4.10 -14.24 -4.91
N LEU A 304 -5.03 -14.94 -4.27
CA LEU A 304 -4.74 -16.22 -3.60
C LEU A 304 -4.26 -17.29 -4.57
N ARG A 305 -4.85 -17.39 -5.78
CA ARG A 305 -4.36 -18.30 -6.84
C ARG A 305 -2.92 -17.96 -7.23
N PHE A 306 -2.64 -16.71 -7.45
CA PHE A 306 -1.30 -16.24 -7.79
C PHE A 306 -0.28 -16.54 -6.68
N LEU A 307 -0.65 -16.36 -5.41
CA LEU A 307 0.21 -16.61 -4.25
C LEU A 307 0.48 -18.12 -4.02
N ARG A 308 -0.45 -18.98 -4.41
CA ARG A 308 -0.25 -20.44 -4.30
C ARG A 308 0.69 -20.99 -5.36
N GLY A 309 0.84 -20.35 -6.52
CA GLY A 309 1.71 -20.74 -7.64
C GLY A 309 0.90 -21.12 -8.82
#